data_9f7853cb7258373ffa8c1b2136f7dd72
#
_entry.id   9f7853cb7258373ffa8c1b2136f7dd72
#
_cell.length_a   1.000
_cell.length_b   1.000
_cell.length_c   1.000
_cell.angle_alpha   90.00
_cell.angle_beta   90.00
_cell.angle_gamma   90.00
#
_symmetry.space_group_name_H-M   'P 1'
#
loop_
_entity.id
_entity.type
_entity.pdbx_description
1 polymer ?
#
loop_
_entity_poly.entity_id
_entity_poly.type
_entity_poly.pdbx_seq_one_letter_code
_entity_poly.pdbx_strand_id
1 'polypeptide(L)'
;MEKYVRIATPEDAHRLAPKVRKADIDEIKASNNITPLRGLLYPFTKLRHKTFSIIGTKEEGVIGMFGVVPCETKDFGIAWLLSSEELINHTIQFLRECPKWVEEMGQDYKYLYNYIDERNIVALKWLEFLKFKHIETLPYG
;
A
#
# COMPACT_ATOMS: atom_id res chain seq x y z
N MET A 1 -9.91 -19.23 -11.99
CA MET A 1 -10.13 -17.79 -11.97
C MET A 1 -8.91 -17.09 -11.41
N GLU A 2 -8.36 -16.15 -12.16
CA GLU A 2 -7.18 -15.43 -11.71
C GLU A 2 -7.53 -14.57 -10.50
N LYS A 3 -6.65 -14.59 -9.52
CA LYS A 3 -6.83 -13.73 -8.33
C LYS A 3 -6.40 -12.32 -8.67
N TYR A 4 -7.26 -11.37 -8.37
CA TYR A 4 -6.97 -9.96 -8.54
C TYR A 4 -5.86 -9.47 -7.60
N VAL A 5 -5.76 -10.07 -6.42
CA VAL A 5 -4.73 -9.77 -5.43
C VAL A 5 -4.00 -11.07 -5.09
N ARG A 6 -2.68 -11.00 -5.04
CA ARG A 6 -1.85 -12.15 -4.66
C ARG A 6 -0.66 -11.71 -3.82
N ILE A 7 0.03 -12.68 -3.22
CA ILE A 7 1.26 -12.40 -2.49
C ILE A 7 2.29 -11.82 -3.46
N ALA A 8 2.94 -10.73 -3.04
CA ALA A 8 3.89 -10.01 -3.86
C ALA A 8 5.28 -10.64 -3.85
N THR A 9 6.05 -10.36 -4.89
CA THR A 9 7.46 -10.71 -4.99
C THR A 9 8.28 -9.44 -5.24
N PRO A 10 9.60 -9.44 -4.96
CA PRO A 10 10.43 -8.27 -5.28
C PRO A 10 10.41 -7.89 -6.76
N GLU A 11 10.22 -8.87 -7.64
CA GLU A 11 10.08 -8.59 -9.08
C GLU A 11 8.88 -7.69 -9.37
N ASP A 12 7.78 -7.87 -8.63
CA ASP A 12 6.60 -7.02 -8.77
C ASP A 12 6.94 -5.57 -8.48
N ALA A 13 7.81 -5.31 -7.51
CA ALA A 13 8.26 -3.95 -7.18
C ALA A 13 8.98 -3.31 -8.36
N HIS A 14 9.83 -4.06 -9.04
CA HIS A 14 10.54 -3.57 -10.22
C HIS A 14 9.58 -3.25 -11.38
N ARG A 15 8.51 -4.01 -11.50
CA ARG A 15 7.51 -3.79 -12.56
C ARG A 15 6.63 -2.58 -12.27
N LEU A 16 6.28 -2.36 -11.01
CA LEU A 16 5.40 -1.26 -10.61
C LEU A 16 6.13 0.08 -10.50
N ALA A 17 7.37 0.09 -10.02
CA ALA A 17 8.09 1.31 -9.70
C ALA A 17 8.07 2.38 -10.81
N PRO A 18 8.27 2.02 -12.11
CA PRO A 18 8.27 3.04 -13.16
C PRO A 18 6.95 3.75 -13.38
N LYS A 19 5.84 3.21 -12.87
CA LYS A 19 4.51 3.75 -13.13
C LYS A 19 3.71 4.12 -11.88
N VAL A 20 4.40 4.26 -10.74
CA VAL A 20 3.75 4.72 -9.49
C VAL A 20 3.21 6.14 -9.69
N ARG A 21 2.00 6.39 -9.17
CA ARG A 21 1.33 7.68 -9.28
C ARG A 21 2.15 8.80 -8.65
N LYS A 22 2.04 10.00 -9.23
CA LYS A 22 2.75 11.17 -8.71
C LYS A 22 2.41 11.45 -7.24
N ALA A 23 1.15 11.31 -6.85
CA ALA A 23 0.73 11.53 -5.46
C ALA A 23 1.48 10.60 -4.49
N ASP A 24 1.67 9.33 -4.88
CA ASP A 24 2.39 8.37 -4.05
C ASP A 24 3.89 8.65 -4.05
N ILE A 25 4.44 9.07 -5.19
CA ILE A 25 5.85 9.47 -5.28
C ILE A 25 6.12 10.66 -4.35
N ASP A 26 5.26 11.66 -4.40
CA ASP A 26 5.40 12.88 -3.58
C ASP A 26 5.32 12.54 -2.11
N GLU A 27 4.44 11.62 -1.73
CA GLU A 27 4.28 11.19 -0.35
C GLU A 27 5.52 10.47 0.18
N ILE A 28 6.07 9.53 -0.60
CA ILE A 28 7.29 8.81 -0.20
C ILE A 28 8.45 9.79 -0.08
N LYS A 29 8.57 10.72 -1.01
CA LYS A 29 9.63 11.72 -1.00
C LYS A 29 9.52 12.63 0.21
N ALA A 30 8.31 13.08 0.54
CA ALA A 30 8.09 13.97 1.69
C ALA A 30 8.37 13.27 3.02
N SER A 31 7.96 12.01 3.17
CA SER A 31 8.10 11.30 4.44
C SER A 31 9.44 10.61 4.62
N ASN A 32 10.04 10.04 3.57
CA ASN A 32 11.24 9.22 3.67
C ASN A 32 12.35 9.61 2.71
N ASN A 33 12.07 10.50 1.77
CA ASN A 33 13.04 10.96 0.75
C ASN A 33 13.69 9.80 -0.03
N ILE A 34 12.90 8.80 -0.41
CA ILE A 34 13.37 7.64 -1.16
C ILE A 34 12.66 7.53 -2.50
N THR A 35 13.23 6.73 -3.41
CA THR A 35 12.62 6.48 -4.71
C THR A 35 11.47 5.48 -4.59
N PRO A 36 10.54 5.44 -5.58
CA PRO A 36 9.46 4.47 -5.57
C PRO A 36 9.95 3.02 -5.48
N LEU A 37 11.00 2.67 -6.20
CA LEU A 37 11.53 1.31 -6.15
C LEU A 37 12.02 0.94 -4.75
N ARG A 38 12.75 1.83 -4.10
CA ARG A 38 13.23 1.59 -2.74
C ARG A 38 12.07 1.46 -1.76
N GLY A 39 11.03 2.29 -1.92
CA GLY A 39 9.84 2.20 -1.10
C GLY A 39 9.12 0.87 -1.25
N LEU A 40 9.02 0.39 -2.49
CA LEU A 40 8.37 -0.90 -2.76
C LEU A 40 9.19 -2.10 -2.31
N LEU A 41 10.52 -1.98 -2.31
CA LEU A 41 11.40 -3.06 -1.87
C LEU A 41 11.60 -3.09 -0.35
N TYR A 42 11.37 -1.97 0.32
CA TYR A 42 11.59 -1.85 1.76
C TYR A 42 10.89 -2.94 2.59
N PRO A 43 9.59 -3.27 2.34
CA PRO A 43 8.92 -4.30 3.12
C PRO A 43 9.63 -5.65 3.10
N PHE A 44 10.24 -6.00 1.97
CA PHE A 44 10.92 -7.29 1.82
C PHE A 44 12.17 -7.42 2.70
N THR A 45 12.63 -6.31 3.29
CA THR A 45 13.77 -6.33 4.21
C THR A 45 13.35 -6.64 5.65
N LYS A 46 12.04 -6.69 5.93
CA LYS A 46 11.52 -6.89 7.28
C LYS A 46 11.01 -8.32 7.44
N LEU A 47 11.32 -8.94 8.59
CA LEU A 47 10.98 -10.34 8.83
C LEU A 47 9.49 -10.62 8.91
N ARG A 48 8.71 -9.67 9.40
CA ARG A 48 7.28 -9.89 9.66
C ARG A 48 6.38 -9.08 8.74
N HIS A 49 6.89 -8.79 7.53
CA HIS A 49 6.09 -8.09 6.54
C HIS A 49 5.07 -9.01 5.89
N LYS A 50 3.97 -8.43 5.42
CA LYS A 50 3.04 -9.07 4.48
C LYS A 50 2.82 -8.09 3.35
N THR A 51 3.09 -8.50 2.14
CA THR A 51 3.04 -7.64 0.96
C THR A 51 2.27 -8.32 -0.14
N PHE A 52 1.32 -7.60 -0.72
CA PHE A 52 0.42 -8.11 -1.76
C PHE A 52 0.51 -7.24 -3.01
N SER A 53 0.33 -7.88 -4.16
CA SER A 53 0.29 -7.20 -5.44
C SER A 53 -1.13 -7.21 -6.01
N ILE A 54 -1.52 -6.10 -6.59
CA ILE A 54 -2.81 -5.95 -7.27
C ILE A 54 -2.54 -6.10 -8.76
N ILE A 55 -3.25 -7.03 -9.40
CA ILE A 55 -3.04 -7.36 -10.80
C ILE A 55 -4.20 -6.81 -11.62
N GLY A 56 -3.89 -6.00 -12.62
CA GLY A 56 -4.90 -5.49 -13.55
C GLY A 56 -5.12 -6.43 -14.71
N THR A 57 -5.36 -5.89 -15.89
CA THR A 57 -5.48 -6.70 -17.09
C THR A 57 -4.13 -7.32 -17.45
N LYS A 58 -4.14 -8.25 -18.42
CA LYS A 58 -2.91 -8.90 -18.87
C LYS A 58 -1.88 -7.87 -19.36
N GLU A 59 -2.35 -6.84 -20.04
CA GLU A 59 -1.49 -5.76 -20.54
C GLU A 59 -0.99 -4.85 -19.44
N GLU A 60 -1.80 -4.60 -18.42
CA GLU A 60 -1.43 -3.73 -17.31
C GLU A 60 -0.45 -4.38 -16.34
N GLY A 61 -0.62 -5.68 -16.10
CA GLY A 61 0.20 -6.39 -15.14
C GLY A 61 -0.01 -5.92 -13.70
N VAL A 62 1.09 -5.68 -12.97
CA VAL A 62 1.03 -5.21 -11.59
C VAL A 62 0.68 -3.72 -11.60
N ILE A 63 -0.47 -3.37 -11.01
CA ILE A 63 -0.96 -1.99 -10.96
C ILE A 63 -0.94 -1.39 -9.57
N GLY A 64 -0.59 -2.17 -8.57
CA GLY A 64 -0.46 -1.67 -7.21
C GLY A 64 0.15 -2.70 -6.31
N MET A 65 0.65 -2.24 -5.16
CA MET A 65 1.14 -3.10 -4.09
C MET A 65 0.73 -2.48 -2.76
N PHE A 66 0.39 -3.32 -1.81
CA PHE A 66 0.04 -2.87 -0.48
C PHE A 66 0.45 -3.92 0.54
N GLY A 67 0.45 -3.53 1.81
CA GLY A 67 0.82 -4.48 2.83
C GLY A 67 1.01 -3.84 4.19
N VAL A 68 1.75 -4.56 5.04
CA VAL A 68 2.06 -4.12 6.39
C VAL A 68 3.51 -4.44 6.70
N VAL A 69 4.17 -3.53 7.41
CA VAL A 69 5.51 -3.75 7.94
C VAL A 69 5.50 -3.49 9.45
N PRO A 70 6.36 -4.17 10.23
CA PRO A 70 6.47 -3.89 11.65
C PRO A 70 7.13 -2.52 11.86
N CYS A 71 6.82 -1.90 12.99
CA CYS A 71 7.51 -0.68 13.41
C CYS A 71 8.21 -0.94 14.75
N GLU A 72 8.87 0.09 15.29
CA GLU A 72 9.58 -0.05 16.56
C GLU A 72 8.64 -0.25 17.75
N THR A 73 7.42 0.24 17.65
CA THR A 73 6.44 0.07 18.71
C THR A 73 5.80 -1.31 18.61
N LYS A 74 5.91 -2.09 19.67
CA LYS A 74 5.34 -3.43 19.73
C LYS A 74 3.83 -3.38 19.46
N ASP A 75 3.32 -4.39 18.78
CA ASP A 75 1.91 -4.58 18.45
C ASP A 75 1.37 -3.63 17.38
N PHE A 76 2.20 -2.72 16.88
CA PHE A 76 1.80 -1.84 15.80
C PHE A 76 2.41 -2.26 14.46
N GLY A 77 1.58 -2.23 13.42
CA GLY A 77 2.03 -2.43 12.05
C GLY A 77 1.70 -1.21 11.22
N ILE A 78 2.57 -0.89 10.26
CA ILE A 78 2.34 0.22 9.34
C ILE A 78 1.74 -0.33 8.04
N ALA A 79 0.48 0.01 7.78
CA ALA A 79 -0.19 -0.34 6.53
C ALA A 79 0.20 0.67 5.44
N TRP A 80 0.38 0.20 4.21
CA TRP A 80 0.81 1.07 3.11
C TRP A 80 0.21 0.61 1.79
N LEU A 81 0.11 1.54 0.84
CA LEU A 81 -0.37 1.29 -0.52
C LEU A 81 0.36 2.22 -1.49
N LEU A 82 0.92 1.66 -2.55
CA LEU A 82 1.47 2.42 -3.67
C LEU A 82 0.89 1.84 -4.96
N SER A 83 0.48 2.69 -5.88
CA SER A 83 -0.18 2.22 -7.09
C SER A 83 0.14 3.07 -8.31
N SER A 84 -0.19 2.52 -9.49
CA SER A 84 -0.23 3.27 -10.73
C SER A 84 -1.62 3.92 -10.87
N GLU A 85 -1.76 4.82 -11.86
CA GLU A 85 -3.06 5.41 -12.16
C GLU A 85 -4.08 4.37 -12.61
N GLU A 86 -3.63 3.24 -13.11
CA GLU A 86 -4.49 2.17 -13.60
C GLU A 86 -5.39 1.58 -12.51
N LEU A 87 -4.99 1.67 -11.24
CA LEU A 87 -5.80 1.17 -10.14
C LEU A 87 -7.19 1.84 -10.09
N ILE A 88 -7.29 3.09 -10.53
CA ILE A 88 -8.57 3.81 -10.55
C ILE A 88 -9.61 3.05 -11.37
N ASN A 89 -9.20 2.40 -12.45
CA ASN A 89 -10.10 1.64 -13.31
C ASN A 89 -10.57 0.33 -12.69
N HIS A 90 -9.95 -0.09 -11.59
CA HIS A 90 -10.26 -1.35 -10.92
C HIS A 90 -10.71 -1.15 -9.47
N THR A 91 -11.13 0.06 -9.12
CA THR A 91 -11.46 0.44 -7.75
C THR A 91 -12.48 -0.49 -7.11
N ILE A 92 -13.56 -0.84 -7.83
CA ILE A 92 -14.63 -1.67 -7.27
C ILE A 92 -14.11 -3.06 -6.92
N GLN A 93 -13.34 -3.68 -7.82
CA GLN A 93 -12.77 -5.01 -7.57
C GLN A 93 -11.79 -4.99 -6.40
N PHE A 94 -10.93 -3.97 -6.37
CA PHE A 94 -9.96 -3.82 -5.30
C PHE A 94 -10.64 -3.66 -3.94
N LEU A 95 -11.62 -2.75 -3.86
CA LEU A 95 -12.33 -2.51 -2.60
C LEU A 95 -13.12 -3.74 -2.14
N ARG A 96 -13.61 -4.53 -3.07
CA ARG A 96 -14.34 -5.75 -2.75
C ARG A 96 -13.45 -6.79 -2.08
N GLU A 97 -12.21 -6.91 -2.52
CA GLU A 97 -11.27 -7.89 -1.98
C GLU A 97 -10.47 -7.41 -0.77
N CYS A 98 -10.29 -6.09 -0.66
CA CYS A 98 -9.43 -5.49 0.35
C CYS A 98 -9.70 -5.91 1.79
N PRO A 99 -10.97 -5.95 2.27
CA PRO A 99 -11.22 -6.28 3.68
C PRO A 99 -10.61 -7.62 4.09
N LYS A 100 -10.66 -8.60 3.22
CA LYS A 100 -10.08 -9.92 3.47
C LYS A 100 -8.57 -9.83 3.67
N TRP A 101 -7.89 -9.06 2.83
CA TRP A 101 -6.44 -8.93 2.90
C TRP A 101 -5.99 -8.08 4.07
N VAL A 102 -6.77 -7.04 4.42
CA VAL A 102 -6.47 -6.23 5.60
C VAL A 102 -6.62 -7.05 6.88
N GLU A 103 -7.62 -7.92 6.94
CA GLU A 103 -7.76 -8.83 8.06
C GLU A 103 -6.52 -9.72 8.21
N GLU A 104 -6.02 -10.26 7.10
CA GLU A 104 -4.80 -11.06 7.11
C GLU A 104 -3.58 -10.24 7.54
N MET A 105 -3.47 -8.99 7.06
CA MET A 105 -2.39 -8.10 7.49
C MET A 105 -2.40 -7.85 8.99
N GLY A 106 -3.58 -7.75 9.57
CA GLY A 106 -3.74 -7.44 10.99
C GLY A 106 -3.51 -8.60 11.94
N GLN A 107 -3.34 -9.84 11.45
CA GLN A 107 -3.22 -11.02 12.31
C GLN A 107 -2.04 -10.95 13.28
N ASP A 108 -0.93 -10.35 12.87
CA ASP A 108 0.29 -10.28 13.67
C ASP A 108 0.40 -8.99 14.48
N TYR A 109 -0.60 -8.11 14.38
CA TYR A 109 -0.55 -6.78 14.99
C TYR A 109 -1.84 -6.48 15.72
N LYS A 110 -1.72 -5.79 16.86
CA LYS A 110 -2.88 -5.32 17.61
C LYS A 110 -3.50 -4.09 16.95
N TYR A 111 -2.66 -3.25 16.34
CA TYR A 111 -3.08 -2.02 15.68
C TYR A 111 -2.37 -1.87 14.34
N LEU A 112 -3.10 -1.35 13.35
CA LEU A 112 -2.54 -0.93 12.07
C LEU A 112 -2.70 0.58 11.96
N TYR A 113 -1.67 1.25 11.46
CA TYR A 113 -1.76 2.69 11.23
C TYR A 113 -0.97 3.09 9.99
N ASN A 114 -1.19 4.33 9.54
CA ASN A 114 -0.43 4.91 8.46
C ASN A 114 -0.45 6.43 8.57
N TYR A 115 0.61 7.05 8.06
CA TYR A 115 0.66 8.50 7.85
C TYR A 115 0.43 8.75 6.37
N ILE A 116 -0.61 9.50 6.04
CA ILE A 116 -1.01 9.77 4.67
C ILE A 116 -1.01 11.27 4.46
N ASP A 117 -0.40 11.73 3.35
CA ASP A 117 -0.53 13.13 2.93
C ASP A 117 -2.01 13.38 2.63
N GLU A 118 -2.61 14.40 3.27
CA GLU A 118 -4.04 14.66 3.11
C GLU A 118 -4.42 15.03 1.68
N ARG A 119 -3.45 15.37 0.82
CA ARG A 119 -3.68 15.61 -0.60
C ARG A 119 -3.87 14.31 -1.40
N ASN A 120 -3.48 13.18 -0.83
CA ASN A 120 -3.62 11.87 -1.46
C ASN A 120 -5.02 11.31 -1.22
N ILE A 121 -5.99 11.85 -1.94
CA ILE A 121 -7.41 11.54 -1.76
C ILE A 121 -7.72 10.05 -1.96
N VAL A 122 -7.08 9.41 -2.94
CA VAL A 122 -7.34 7.99 -3.23
C VAL A 122 -6.95 7.11 -2.03
N ALA A 123 -5.78 7.36 -1.46
CA ALA A 123 -5.33 6.59 -0.30
C ALA A 123 -6.20 6.85 0.93
N LEU A 124 -6.61 8.11 1.15
CA LEU A 124 -7.51 8.44 2.26
C LEU A 124 -8.85 7.74 2.13
N LYS A 125 -9.43 7.69 0.93
CA LYS A 125 -10.70 7.00 0.71
C LYS A 125 -10.56 5.50 0.92
N TRP A 126 -9.43 4.92 0.54
CA TRP A 126 -9.14 3.51 0.78
C TRP A 126 -9.15 3.21 2.27
N LEU A 127 -8.45 4.02 3.07
CA LEU A 127 -8.40 3.83 4.51
C LEU A 127 -9.77 4.03 5.16
N GLU A 128 -10.53 5.02 4.72
CA GLU A 128 -11.91 5.23 5.22
C GLU A 128 -12.80 4.02 4.93
N PHE A 129 -12.72 3.48 3.73
CA PHE A 129 -13.47 2.28 3.36
C PHE A 129 -13.14 1.12 4.27
N LEU A 130 -11.87 0.98 4.64
CA LEU A 130 -11.40 -0.07 5.54
C LEU A 130 -11.64 0.25 7.02
N LYS A 131 -12.34 1.36 7.30
CA LYS A 131 -12.70 1.78 8.65
C LYS A 131 -11.52 2.20 9.52
N PHE A 132 -10.44 2.64 8.91
CA PHE A 132 -9.38 3.33 9.64
C PHE A 132 -9.90 4.67 10.12
N LYS A 133 -9.48 5.09 11.31
CA LYS A 133 -9.90 6.37 11.88
C LYS A 133 -8.82 7.41 11.71
N HIS A 134 -9.22 8.61 11.28
CA HIS A 134 -8.32 9.75 11.27
C HIS A 134 -8.12 10.23 12.72
N ILE A 135 -6.90 10.18 13.22
CA ILE A 135 -6.58 10.56 14.59
C ILE A 135 -6.15 12.03 14.67
N GLU A 136 -5.19 12.42 13.84
CA GLU A 136 -4.77 13.81 13.80
C GLU A 136 -4.05 14.14 12.49
N THR A 137 -3.96 15.42 12.18
CA THR A 137 -3.22 15.92 11.03
C THR A 137 -1.98 16.66 11.54
N LEU A 138 -0.80 16.25 11.06
CA LEU A 138 0.46 16.84 11.46
C LEU A 138 1.17 17.45 10.25
N PRO A 139 1.80 18.62 10.40
CA PRO A 139 2.62 19.17 9.33
C PRO A 139 3.92 18.37 9.20
N TYR A 140 4.41 18.20 7.96
CA TYR A 140 5.71 17.61 7.71
C TYR A 140 6.27 18.10 6.36
N GLY A 141 7.53 17.84 6.11
CA GLY A 141 8.16 18.19 4.84
C GLY A 141 9.38 19.05 4.98
#